data_3c835baa3aadd9ba7a1c13fc11f41256
#
_entry.id   3c835baa3aadd9ba7a1c13fc11f41256
#
_cell.length_a   1.000
_cell.length_b   1.000
_cell.length_c   1.000
_cell.angle_alpha   90.00
_cell.angle_beta   90.00
_cell.angle_gamma   90.00
#
_symmetry.space_group_name_H-M   'P 1'
#
loop_
_entity.id
_entity.type
_entity.pdbx_description
1 polymer ?
#
loop_
_entity_poly.entity_id
_entity_poly.type
_entity_poly.pdbx_seq_one_letter_code
_entity_poly.pdbx_strand_id
1 'polypeptide(L)'
;MKLEINTLVRQVATERDIEPEKLVEAIAEAISSAARKHFKERNVLTEIEPESGEVECWIVRDVVEEVEDPETEMTLEQALAVDAAAEIGKPVKLGSLDTSQLGRIAAQSARQVLFQRVREAERAVVYRNYIGRIHEMINGIVKRIDRGSIIVELGDTEGVMPRNHQVRHERYSQGDRIRSVVVDVTMDASRPQVVLSRTDPALLEKLLEMEVPEIYDGTVVIKKCVREPGERAKVAVFSKDRDVDPVGACVGLKGSRVQAITRELKGEKIDIIPWNSDLVTFAQNALAPAKINRVAVREEPILVTMVDEHGSDILDESGEPVTRDSRETVLDVIVGSEQLSLAIGKRGQNVRLASKMLGCRIEIKSEEAVKDELASALASMLREMEGVTEEEEMPQVGAASEAVDYSELIPLEELDMLTERLRERLQSHGLHTVQDVLGRDADGLSTIPGIGPVTAQKLLDMSRRALQVALAEAADAKASEE
;
A
#
# COMPACT_ATOMS: atom_id res chain seq x y z
N MET A 1 49.67 4.31 23.30
CA MET A 1 48.98 5.62 23.39
C MET A 1 47.84 5.47 24.38
N LYS A 2 47.65 6.38 25.33
CA LYS A 2 46.66 6.28 26.38
C LYS A 2 45.37 7.06 25.98
N LEU A 3 44.26 6.35 25.91
CA LEU A 3 42.92 6.95 25.65
C LEU A 3 42.18 7.10 26.98
N GLU A 4 41.74 8.32 27.30
CA GLU A 4 40.89 8.57 28.50
C GLU A 4 39.42 8.14 28.26
N ILE A 5 39.24 6.95 27.67
CA ILE A 5 37.92 6.45 27.24
C ILE A 5 37.31 5.50 28.28
N ASN A 6 38.14 4.89 29.15
CA ASN A 6 37.70 3.84 30.06
C ASN A 6 36.56 4.27 30.98
N THR A 7 36.62 5.49 31.50
CA THR A 7 35.55 6.03 32.35
C THR A 7 34.27 6.20 31.57
N LEU A 8 34.37 6.70 30.34
CA LEU A 8 33.21 6.89 29.44
C LEU A 8 32.61 5.56 28.99
N VAL A 9 33.46 4.58 28.65
CA VAL A 9 33.02 3.22 28.28
C VAL A 9 32.27 2.55 29.43
N ARG A 10 32.82 2.59 30.64
CA ARG A 10 32.18 2.04 31.84
C ARG A 10 30.86 2.72 32.16
N GLN A 11 30.82 4.04 32.06
CA GLN A 11 29.59 4.81 32.29
C GLN A 11 28.51 4.45 31.27
N VAL A 12 28.83 4.45 29.98
CA VAL A 12 27.90 4.07 28.90
C VAL A 12 27.46 2.64 29.02
N ALA A 13 28.37 1.71 29.33
CA ALA A 13 28.07 0.31 29.55
C ALA A 13 27.03 0.11 30.66
N THR A 14 27.23 0.79 31.80
CA THR A 14 26.32 0.70 32.96
C THR A 14 24.98 1.38 32.68
N GLU A 15 24.98 2.59 32.06
CA GLU A 15 23.74 3.33 31.78
C GLU A 15 22.86 2.68 30.71
N ARG A 16 23.45 1.91 29.82
CA ARG A 16 22.76 1.35 28.63
C ARG A 16 22.68 -0.18 28.60
N ASP A 17 23.12 -0.84 29.68
CA ASP A 17 23.14 -2.31 29.80
C ASP A 17 23.88 -3.00 28.66
N ILE A 18 25.07 -2.47 28.31
CA ILE A 18 25.95 -2.99 27.26
C ILE A 18 27.18 -3.62 27.95
N GLU A 19 27.61 -4.78 27.49
CA GLU A 19 28.84 -5.41 27.97
C GLU A 19 30.05 -4.54 27.64
N PRO A 20 30.87 -4.13 28.65
CA PRO A 20 32.02 -3.26 28.42
C PRO A 20 33.04 -3.83 27.43
N GLU A 21 33.23 -5.17 27.45
CA GLU A 21 34.14 -5.88 26.58
C GLU A 21 33.78 -5.70 25.09
N LYS A 22 32.48 -5.80 24.75
CA LYS A 22 31.99 -5.60 23.38
C LYS A 22 32.16 -4.15 22.90
N LEU A 23 32.10 -3.18 23.81
CA LEU A 23 32.38 -1.79 23.47
C LEU A 23 33.87 -1.58 23.17
N VAL A 24 34.74 -2.16 23.97
CA VAL A 24 36.20 -2.07 23.79
C VAL A 24 36.61 -2.74 22.46
N GLU A 25 36.08 -3.93 22.18
CA GLU A 25 36.30 -4.66 20.93
C GLU A 25 35.88 -3.86 19.71
N ALA A 26 34.66 -3.28 19.71
CA ALA A 26 34.16 -2.47 18.62
C ALA A 26 35.02 -1.20 18.40
N ILE A 27 35.53 -0.59 19.48
CA ILE A 27 36.44 0.56 19.40
C ILE A 27 37.78 0.13 18.82
N ALA A 28 38.31 -1.01 19.23
CA ALA A 28 39.58 -1.57 18.73
C ALA A 28 39.49 -1.85 17.21
N GLU A 29 38.38 -2.45 16.76
CA GLU A 29 38.15 -2.71 15.33
C GLU A 29 38.07 -1.41 14.52
N ALA A 30 37.37 -0.38 15.03
CA ALA A 30 37.27 0.92 14.35
C ALA A 30 38.64 1.62 14.26
N ILE A 31 39.45 1.52 15.31
CA ILE A 31 40.85 2.04 15.28
C ILE A 31 41.68 1.24 14.30
N SER A 32 41.58 -0.09 14.26
CA SER A 32 42.24 -0.95 13.27
C SER A 32 41.89 -0.53 11.84
N SER A 33 40.62 -0.29 11.55
CA SER A 33 40.17 0.18 10.24
C SER A 33 40.71 1.56 9.87
N ALA A 34 40.81 2.45 10.85
CA ALA A 34 41.40 3.78 10.64
C ALA A 34 42.93 3.71 10.46
N ALA A 35 43.60 2.85 11.22
CA ALA A 35 45.03 2.61 11.11
C ALA A 35 45.42 1.99 9.76
N ARG A 36 44.67 1.03 9.26
CA ARG A 36 44.84 0.47 7.89
C ARG A 36 44.85 1.58 6.82
N LYS A 37 43.88 2.49 6.90
CA LYS A 37 43.82 3.61 5.94
C LYS A 37 44.96 4.62 6.10
N HIS A 38 45.42 4.86 7.32
CA HIS A 38 46.46 5.85 7.60
C HIS A 38 47.85 5.36 7.21
N PHE A 39 48.18 4.13 7.61
CA PHE A 39 49.50 3.53 7.35
C PHE A 39 49.56 2.85 5.99
N LYS A 40 48.47 2.72 5.25
CA LYS A 40 48.33 1.98 3.99
C LYS A 40 48.66 0.50 4.12
N GLU A 41 48.52 -0.05 5.33
CA GLU A 41 48.72 -1.46 5.60
C GLU A 41 47.40 -2.21 5.40
N ARG A 42 47.48 -3.45 4.88
CA ARG A 42 46.29 -4.23 4.56
C ARG A 42 45.67 -4.86 5.80
N ASN A 43 46.47 -5.34 6.73
CA ASN A 43 45.96 -6.00 7.94
C ASN A 43 46.60 -5.43 9.21
N VAL A 44 45.77 -4.81 10.05
CA VAL A 44 46.19 -4.21 11.32
C VAL A 44 45.27 -4.66 12.42
N LEU A 45 45.83 -5.15 13.51
CA LEU A 45 45.14 -5.50 14.75
C LEU A 45 45.39 -4.41 15.79
N THR A 46 44.36 -3.92 16.42
CA THR A 46 44.46 -2.98 17.54
C THR A 46 44.00 -3.68 18.83
N GLU A 47 44.82 -3.58 19.85
CA GLU A 47 44.52 -4.04 21.20
C GLU A 47 44.37 -2.82 22.12
N ILE A 48 43.38 -2.87 22.99
CA ILE A 48 43.12 -1.83 23.98
C ILE A 48 43.15 -2.50 25.36
N GLU A 49 44.08 -2.09 26.20
CA GLU A 49 44.12 -2.62 27.55
C GLU A 49 42.97 -2.07 28.40
N PRO A 50 42.12 -2.93 28.95
CA PRO A 50 40.87 -2.49 29.63
C PRO A 50 41.11 -1.64 30.86
N GLU A 51 42.24 -1.80 31.57
CA GLU A 51 42.53 -1.06 32.79
C GLU A 51 43.19 0.29 32.56
N SER A 52 44.24 0.29 31.69
CA SER A 52 45.04 1.47 31.45
C SER A 52 44.50 2.36 30.33
N GLY A 53 43.67 1.81 29.42
CA GLY A 53 43.24 2.44 28.17
C GLY A 53 44.38 2.61 27.17
N GLU A 54 45.44 1.83 27.30
CA GLU A 54 46.59 1.89 26.41
C GLU A 54 46.24 1.18 25.08
N VAL A 55 46.51 1.86 23.95
CA VAL A 55 46.21 1.36 22.61
C VAL A 55 47.50 0.99 21.91
N GLU A 56 47.55 -0.24 21.49
CA GLU A 56 48.65 -0.79 20.70
C GLU A 56 48.10 -1.27 19.35
N CYS A 57 48.83 -0.95 18.27
CA CYS A 57 48.50 -1.37 16.91
C CYS A 57 49.61 -2.22 16.35
N TRP A 58 49.25 -3.36 15.79
CA TRP A 58 50.17 -4.35 15.27
C TRP A 58 49.86 -4.63 13.79
N ILE A 59 50.92 -4.74 12.96
CA ILE A 59 50.81 -5.36 11.65
C ILE A 59 50.65 -6.86 11.89
N VAL A 60 49.59 -7.45 11.33
CA VAL A 60 49.30 -8.87 11.50
C VAL A 60 49.15 -9.57 10.16
N ARG A 61 49.34 -10.88 10.13
CA ARG A 61 48.93 -11.78 9.06
C ARG A 61 48.13 -12.93 9.63
N ASP A 62 47.12 -13.32 8.90
CA ASP A 62 46.29 -14.45 9.30
C ASP A 62 46.99 -15.78 8.94
N VAL A 63 46.98 -16.75 9.86
CA VAL A 63 47.58 -18.05 9.61
C VAL A 63 46.58 -18.95 8.92
N VAL A 64 46.88 -19.34 7.68
CA VAL A 64 46.01 -20.18 6.85
C VAL A 64 46.73 -21.45 6.41
N GLU A 65 45.96 -22.46 5.97
CA GLU A 65 46.57 -23.70 5.43
C GLU A 65 47.17 -23.45 4.03
N GLU A 66 46.43 -22.72 3.18
CA GLU A 66 46.90 -22.32 1.84
C GLU A 66 46.82 -20.79 1.72
N VAL A 67 47.92 -20.16 1.34
CA VAL A 67 48.03 -18.70 1.23
C VAL A 67 47.48 -18.24 -0.11
N GLU A 68 46.39 -17.46 -0.08
CA GLU A 68 45.82 -16.81 -1.26
C GLU A 68 46.45 -15.42 -1.48
N ASP A 69 46.62 -14.63 -0.43
CA ASP A 69 47.24 -13.29 -0.49
C ASP A 69 48.46 -13.22 0.45
N PRO A 70 49.70 -13.26 -0.10
CA PRO A 70 50.92 -13.20 0.72
C PRO A 70 51.12 -11.91 1.52
N GLU A 71 50.35 -10.84 1.24
CA GLU A 71 50.40 -9.60 2.01
C GLU A 71 49.58 -9.65 3.31
N THR A 72 48.51 -10.43 3.33
CA THR A 72 47.59 -10.54 4.47
C THR A 72 47.65 -11.90 5.17
N GLU A 73 48.17 -12.90 4.53
CA GLU A 73 48.19 -14.29 4.99
C GLU A 73 49.60 -14.87 5.08
N MET A 74 49.75 -15.92 5.86
CA MET A 74 51.02 -16.68 5.98
C MET A 74 50.73 -18.14 6.34
N THR A 75 51.69 -19.04 5.98
CA THR A 75 51.60 -20.44 6.37
C THR A 75 51.90 -20.65 7.85
N LEU A 76 51.44 -21.78 8.42
CA LEU A 76 51.76 -22.13 9.78
C LEU A 76 53.25 -22.25 10.06
N GLU A 77 54.04 -22.75 9.09
CA GLU A 77 55.52 -22.85 9.23
C GLU A 77 56.17 -21.46 9.35
N GLN A 78 55.73 -20.50 8.57
CA GLN A 78 56.21 -19.11 8.62
C GLN A 78 55.75 -18.44 9.94
N ALA A 79 54.54 -18.71 10.38
CA ALA A 79 53.99 -18.20 11.62
C ALA A 79 54.75 -18.69 12.85
N LEU A 80 55.05 -20.00 12.91
CA LEU A 80 55.84 -20.61 14.00
C LEU A 80 57.28 -20.08 14.08
N ALA A 81 57.86 -19.58 12.99
CA ALA A 81 59.15 -18.93 13.00
C ALA A 81 59.14 -17.56 13.70
N VAL A 82 57.98 -16.90 13.76
CA VAL A 82 57.78 -15.58 14.39
C VAL A 82 57.21 -15.71 15.81
N ASP A 83 56.23 -16.58 15.97
CA ASP A 83 55.57 -16.87 17.26
C ASP A 83 55.41 -18.37 17.45
N ALA A 84 56.06 -18.91 18.47
CA ALA A 84 56.01 -20.35 18.77
C ALA A 84 54.62 -20.84 19.19
N ALA A 85 53.68 -19.95 19.50
CA ALA A 85 52.30 -20.23 19.85
C ALA A 85 51.31 -20.02 18.69
N ALA A 86 51.78 -19.86 17.45
CA ALA A 86 50.92 -19.63 16.31
C ALA A 86 50.03 -20.82 15.99
N GLU A 87 48.76 -20.54 15.73
CA GLU A 87 47.72 -21.51 15.39
C GLU A 87 47.01 -21.10 14.10
N ILE A 88 46.56 -22.08 13.32
CA ILE A 88 45.76 -21.82 12.10
C ILE A 88 44.47 -21.11 12.48
N GLY A 89 44.10 -20.07 11.73
CA GLY A 89 42.92 -19.25 11.94
C GLY A 89 43.11 -18.11 12.96
N LYS A 90 44.33 -17.92 13.49
CA LYS A 90 44.65 -16.78 14.37
C LYS A 90 45.68 -15.85 13.71
N PRO A 91 45.56 -14.51 13.91
CA PRO A 91 46.55 -13.57 13.39
C PRO A 91 47.86 -13.62 14.20
N VAL A 92 48.99 -13.49 13.51
CA VAL A 92 50.31 -13.37 14.12
C VAL A 92 50.86 -11.96 13.98
N LYS A 93 51.38 -11.40 15.08
CA LYS A 93 51.96 -10.06 15.16
C LYS A 93 53.34 -10.01 14.55
N LEU A 94 53.54 -9.19 13.52
CA LEU A 94 54.79 -9.04 12.80
C LEU A 94 55.63 -7.83 13.27
N GLY A 95 54.93 -6.73 13.61
CA GLY A 95 55.56 -5.50 14.03
C GLY A 95 54.60 -4.53 14.65
N SER A 96 55.04 -3.68 15.58
CA SER A 96 54.23 -2.63 16.16
C SER A 96 54.26 -1.37 15.31
N LEU A 97 53.07 -0.72 15.19
CA LEU A 97 52.95 0.56 14.52
C LEU A 97 53.11 1.71 15.52
N ASP A 98 53.71 2.81 15.09
CA ASP A 98 53.84 4.00 15.91
C ASP A 98 52.45 4.69 16.07
N THR A 99 51.84 4.45 17.21
CA THR A 99 50.51 4.98 17.57
C THR A 99 50.52 6.48 17.92
N SER A 100 51.68 7.15 17.98
CA SER A 100 51.75 8.59 18.33
C SER A 100 51.00 9.47 17.35
N GLN A 101 50.98 9.10 16.09
CA GLN A 101 50.30 9.81 15.01
C GLN A 101 48.77 9.49 14.94
N LEU A 102 48.35 8.40 15.54
CA LEU A 102 46.96 7.97 15.53
C LEU A 102 46.08 8.61 16.60
N GLY A 103 46.64 9.37 17.56
CA GLY A 103 45.93 9.82 18.76
C GLY A 103 44.60 10.55 18.50
N ARG A 104 44.58 11.45 17.53
CA ARG A 104 43.37 12.18 17.15
C ARG A 104 42.37 11.30 16.41
N ILE A 105 42.86 10.45 15.50
CA ILE A 105 42.06 9.55 14.68
C ILE A 105 41.44 8.49 15.57
N ALA A 106 42.22 7.86 16.45
CA ALA A 106 41.74 6.88 17.41
C ALA A 106 40.67 7.44 18.36
N ALA A 107 40.89 8.66 18.92
CA ALA A 107 39.93 9.31 19.78
C ALA A 107 38.62 9.65 19.02
N GLN A 108 38.71 10.07 17.77
CA GLN A 108 37.54 10.36 16.94
C GLN A 108 36.79 9.09 16.57
N SER A 109 37.47 8.02 16.16
CA SER A 109 36.88 6.72 15.85
C SER A 109 36.19 6.12 17.07
N ALA A 110 36.84 6.13 18.23
CA ALA A 110 36.27 5.65 19.47
C ALA A 110 35.00 6.39 19.87
N ARG A 111 35.01 7.74 19.74
CA ARG A 111 33.82 8.55 20.00
C ARG A 111 32.67 8.21 19.03
N GLN A 112 32.96 8.01 17.76
CA GLN A 112 31.97 7.66 16.75
C GLN A 112 31.34 6.29 17.04
N VAL A 113 32.15 5.29 17.39
CA VAL A 113 31.65 3.96 17.78
C VAL A 113 30.79 3.99 19.03
N LEU A 114 31.25 4.71 20.06
CA LEU A 114 30.45 4.89 21.28
C LEU A 114 29.07 5.49 20.98
N PHE A 115 29.01 6.57 20.21
CA PHE A 115 27.73 7.18 19.82
C PHE A 115 26.87 6.22 18.99
N GLN A 116 27.48 5.43 18.12
CA GLN A 116 26.75 4.43 17.34
C GLN A 116 26.17 3.33 18.24
N ARG A 117 26.97 2.77 19.14
CA ARG A 117 26.52 1.72 20.09
C ARG A 117 25.45 2.22 21.07
N VAL A 118 25.58 3.47 21.54
CA VAL A 118 24.53 4.09 22.37
C VAL A 118 23.23 4.19 21.58
N ARG A 119 23.27 4.66 20.34
CA ARG A 119 22.06 4.74 19.50
C ARG A 119 21.44 3.37 19.22
N GLU A 120 22.26 2.36 18.97
CA GLU A 120 21.81 0.98 18.77
C GLU A 120 21.11 0.44 20.02
N ALA A 121 21.68 0.67 21.21
CA ALA A 121 21.08 0.27 22.47
C ALA A 121 19.77 1.02 22.75
N GLU A 122 19.72 2.33 22.53
CA GLU A 122 18.49 3.14 22.64
C GLU A 122 17.41 2.60 21.69
N ARG A 123 17.77 2.28 20.45
CA ARG A 123 16.84 1.68 19.49
C ARG A 123 16.34 0.32 19.95
N ALA A 124 17.21 -0.52 20.52
CA ALA A 124 16.80 -1.82 21.07
C ALA A 124 15.79 -1.70 22.21
N VAL A 125 15.95 -0.71 23.08
CA VAL A 125 14.99 -0.44 24.16
C VAL A 125 13.65 0.01 23.60
N VAL A 126 13.65 0.97 22.67
CA VAL A 126 12.42 1.45 22.01
C VAL A 126 11.74 0.30 21.27
N TYR A 127 12.49 -0.51 20.54
CA TYR A 127 11.94 -1.67 19.82
C TYR A 127 11.23 -2.64 20.81
N ARG A 128 11.88 -3.04 21.91
CA ARG A 128 11.28 -3.91 22.92
C ARG A 128 10.01 -3.32 23.53
N ASN A 129 9.98 -2.00 23.76
CA ASN A 129 8.84 -1.32 24.37
C ASN A 129 7.63 -1.19 23.44
N TYR A 130 7.86 -1.13 22.12
CA TYR A 130 6.81 -0.82 21.15
C TYR A 130 6.43 -1.99 20.22
N ILE A 131 7.26 -3.04 20.08
CA ILE A 131 6.97 -4.17 19.16
C ILE A 131 5.67 -4.89 19.54
N GLY A 132 5.40 -5.08 20.82
CA GLY A 132 4.16 -5.67 21.32
C GLY A 132 2.94 -4.76 21.26
N ARG A 133 3.13 -3.50 20.86
CA ARG A 133 2.10 -2.46 20.79
C ARG A 133 1.66 -2.14 19.36
N ILE A 134 2.03 -2.95 18.39
CA ILE A 134 1.54 -2.84 17.01
C ILE A 134 0.01 -3.00 17.03
N HIS A 135 -0.69 -2.12 16.29
CA HIS A 135 -2.14 -1.93 16.31
C HIS A 135 -2.73 -1.40 17.63
N GLU A 136 -1.93 -1.04 18.60
CA GLU A 136 -2.41 -0.29 19.76
C GLU A 136 -2.54 1.21 19.45
N MET A 137 -3.56 1.81 20.06
CA MET A 137 -3.75 3.26 20.00
C MET A 137 -2.88 3.95 21.05
N ILE A 138 -2.14 4.95 20.61
CA ILE A 138 -1.31 5.78 21.49
C ILE A 138 -1.66 7.25 21.34
N ASN A 139 -1.43 7.98 22.44
CA ASN A 139 -1.57 9.43 22.47
C ASN A 139 -0.19 10.06 22.41
N GLY A 140 -0.03 11.11 21.62
CA GLY A 140 1.20 11.86 21.53
C GLY A 140 0.95 13.34 21.30
N ILE A 141 2.04 14.11 21.27
CA ILE A 141 2.03 15.56 21.00
C ILE A 141 2.84 15.79 19.73
N VAL A 142 2.30 16.55 18.79
CA VAL A 142 3.00 16.93 17.57
C VAL A 142 4.20 17.80 17.92
N LYS A 143 5.41 17.29 17.74
CA LYS A 143 6.66 17.98 18.03
C LYS A 143 7.09 18.93 16.92
N ARG A 144 7.01 18.45 15.67
CA ARG A 144 7.34 19.19 14.45
C ARG A 144 6.78 18.49 13.22
N ILE A 145 6.77 19.22 12.12
CA ILE A 145 6.50 18.64 10.78
C ILE A 145 7.79 18.74 9.98
N ASP A 146 8.30 17.61 9.50
CA ASP A 146 9.52 17.52 8.73
C ASP A 146 9.25 16.86 7.38
N ARG A 147 9.55 17.57 6.28
CA ARG A 147 9.33 17.10 4.89
C ARG A 147 7.93 16.51 4.63
N GLY A 148 6.94 16.99 5.39
CA GLY A 148 5.55 16.55 5.30
C GLY A 148 5.20 15.33 6.15
N SER A 149 6.15 14.72 6.85
CA SER A 149 5.90 13.76 7.92
C SER A 149 5.64 14.48 9.23
N ILE A 150 4.71 13.97 10.04
CA ILE A 150 4.44 14.51 11.37
C ILE A 150 5.28 13.73 12.39
N ILE A 151 6.11 14.43 13.12
CA ILE A 151 6.91 13.87 14.23
C ILE A 151 6.12 14.06 15.51
N VAL A 152 5.84 12.96 16.19
CA VAL A 152 5.01 12.90 17.40
C VAL A 152 5.86 12.47 18.57
N GLU A 153 5.82 13.22 19.65
CA GLU A 153 6.44 12.87 20.92
C GLU A 153 5.55 11.89 21.68
N LEU A 154 6.11 10.73 22.05
CA LEU A 154 5.42 9.63 22.71
C LEU A 154 5.82 9.46 24.18
N GLY A 155 6.53 10.43 24.72
CA GLY A 155 7.10 10.45 26.07
C GLY A 155 8.60 10.19 26.03
N ASP A 156 9.01 8.94 25.94
CA ASP A 156 10.41 8.51 25.93
C ASP A 156 11.04 8.45 24.53
N THR A 157 10.22 8.46 23.48
CA THR A 157 10.68 8.38 22.09
C THR A 157 9.85 9.23 21.13
N GLU A 158 10.31 9.35 19.90
CA GLU A 158 9.57 10.00 18.80
C GLU A 158 8.97 8.93 17.87
N GLY A 159 7.68 9.09 17.58
CA GLY A 159 7.02 8.37 16.48
C GLY A 159 6.94 9.25 15.24
N VAL A 160 6.92 8.62 14.07
CA VAL A 160 6.81 9.29 12.78
C VAL A 160 5.53 8.87 12.08
N MET A 161 4.75 9.84 11.63
CA MET A 161 3.57 9.62 10.79
C MET A 161 3.86 10.13 9.38
N PRO A 162 4.25 9.25 8.43
CA PRO A 162 4.50 9.60 7.04
C PRO A 162 3.22 10.07 6.33
N ARG A 163 3.35 10.73 5.18
CA ARG A 163 2.22 11.30 4.44
C ARG A 163 1.14 10.27 4.05
N ASN A 164 1.53 9.06 3.71
CA ASN A 164 0.60 7.96 3.38
C ASN A 164 -0.21 7.45 4.57
N HIS A 165 0.24 7.74 5.80
CA HIS A 165 -0.45 7.44 7.05
C HIS A 165 -1.23 8.62 7.64
N GLN A 166 -1.30 9.75 6.90
CA GLN A 166 -2.06 10.95 7.28
C GLN A 166 -3.36 11.04 6.49
N VAL A 167 -4.41 11.50 7.16
CA VAL A 167 -5.69 11.80 6.50
C VAL A 167 -5.59 13.16 5.80
N ARG A 168 -5.95 13.25 4.52
CA ARG A 168 -5.66 14.41 3.65
C ARG A 168 -6.21 15.74 4.15
N HIS A 169 -7.35 15.76 4.82
CA HIS A 169 -8.00 16.97 5.27
C HIS A 169 -7.78 17.27 6.76
N GLU A 170 -7.14 16.36 7.51
CA GLU A 170 -6.70 16.67 8.87
C GLU A 170 -5.49 17.61 8.85
N ARG A 171 -5.56 18.64 9.67
CA ARG A 171 -4.46 19.60 9.85
C ARG A 171 -4.00 19.53 11.30
N TYR A 172 -2.69 19.46 11.46
CA TYR A 172 -2.03 19.46 12.76
C TYR A 172 -0.95 20.53 12.81
N SER A 173 -0.82 21.15 13.97
CA SER A 173 0.20 22.14 14.29
C SER A 173 1.08 21.61 15.42
N GLN A 174 2.26 22.21 15.58
CA GLN A 174 3.13 21.91 16.70
C GLN A 174 2.40 22.16 18.03
N GLY A 175 2.48 21.21 18.96
CA GLY A 175 1.80 21.24 20.25
C GLY A 175 0.43 20.58 20.27
N ASP A 176 -0.15 20.22 19.11
CA ASP A 176 -1.43 19.54 19.06
C ASP A 176 -1.33 18.13 19.63
N ARG A 177 -2.36 17.71 20.34
CA ARG A 177 -2.52 16.32 20.76
C ARG A 177 -3.05 15.50 19.60
N ILE A 178 -2.46 14.32 19.40
CA ILE A 178 -2.84 13.41 18.32
C ILE A 178 -2.97 11.98 18.86
N ARG A 179 -4.07 11.32 18.48
CA ARG A 179 -4.26 9.88 18.67
C ARG A 179 -3.94 9.17 17.39
N SER A 180 -3.18 8.10 17.47
CA SER A 180 -2.76 7.30 16.32
C SER A 180 -2.51 5.87 16.74
N VAL A 181 -2.44 4.96 15.78
CA VAL A 181 -2.02 3.59 16.03
C VAL A 181 -0.57 3.37 15.59
N VAL A 182 0.12 2.49 16.29
CA VAL A 182 1.42 1.99 15.86
C VAL A 182 1.21 0.98 14.74
N VAL A 183 1.83 1.20 13.58
CA VAL A 183 1.68 0.28 12.44
C VAL A 183 2.96 -0.49 12.12
N ASP A 184 4.10 0.06 12.50
CA ASP A 184 5.39 -0.60 12.29
C ASP A 184 6.39 -0.16 13.36
N VAL A 185 7.26 -1.10 13.74
CA VAL A 185 8.38 -0.85 14.66
C VAL A 185 9.60 -1.58 14.14
N THR A 186 10.69 -0.84 13.87
CA THR A 186 11.89 -1.41 13.25
C THR A 186 13.17 -1.09 14.02
N MET A 187 14.12 -2.00 13.94
CA MET A 187 15.52 -1.79 14.39
C MET A 187 16.38 -1.11 13.33
N ASP A 188 15.95 -1.09 12.08
CA ASP A 188 16.71 -0.53 10.96
C ASP A 188 16.97 0.98 11.16
N ALA A 189 18.25 1.35 11.14
CA ALA A 189 18.67 2.74 11.32
C ALA A 189 18.29 3.66 10.13
N SER A 190 18.03 3.08 8.97
CA SER A 190 17.62 3.82 7.75
C SER A 190 16.15 4.25 7.78
N ARG A 191 15.32 3.63 8.65
CA ARG A 191 13.87 3.83 8.74
C ARG A 191 13.48 4.52 10.05
N PRO A 192 12.31 5.20 10.08
CA PRO A 192 11.71 5.64 11.32
C PRO A 192 11.44 4.45 12.25
N GLN A 193 11.82 4.56 13.51
CA GLN A 193 11.75 3.44 14.44
C GLN A 193 10.33 3.05 14.82
N VAL A 194 9.46 4.02 15.09
CA VAL A 194 8.05 3.82 15.40
C VAL A 194 7.23 4.56 14.36
N VAL A 195 6.48 3.82 13.55
CA VAL A 195 5.61 4.39 12.53
C VAL A 195 4.17 4.46 13.04
N LEU A 196 3.58 5.63 12.91
CA LEU A 196 2.24 5.94 13.36
C LEU A 196 1.29 6.11 12.18
N SER A 197 0.02 5.75 12.39
CA SER A 197 -1.01 5.90 11.37
C SER A 197 -2.32 6.43 11.93
N ARG A 198 -2.98 7.29 11.14
CA ARG A 198 -4.39 7.68 11.31
C ARG A 198 -5.27 7.12 10.20
N THR A 199 -4.67 6.51 9.19
CA THR A 199 -5.41 5.88 8.07
C THR A 199 -5.73 4.41 8.30
N ASP A 200 -5.06 3.76 9.24
CA ASP A 200 -5.24 2.34 9.53
C ASP A 200 -6.63 2.05 10.14
N PRO A 201 -7.31 0.96 9.73
CA PRO A 201 -8.58 0.53 10.32
C PRO A 201 -8.51 0.29 11.83
N ALA A 202 -7.38 -0.18 12.35
CA ALA A 202 -7.18 -0.44 13.78
C ALA A 202 -7.42 0.80 14.65
N LEU A 203 -7.21 2.03 14.11
CA LEU A 203 -7.54 3.25 14.85
C LEU A 203 -9.03 3.32 15.18
N LEU A 204 -9.90 3.05 14.20
CA LEU A 204 -11.35 3.06 14.40
C LEU A 204 -11.79 1.93 15.33
N GLU A 205 -11.20 0.75 15.20
CA GLU A 205 -11.48 -0.40 16.08
C GLU A 205 -11.13 -0.08 17.54
N LYS A 206 -9.97 0.52 17.79
CA LYS A 206 -9.56 0.94 19.14
C LYS A 206 -10.39 2.10 19.69
N LEU A 207 -10.85 3.02 18.85
CA LEU A 207 -11.78 4.06 19.28
C LEU A 207 -13.14 3.47 19.67
N LEU A 208 -13.64 2.48 18.92
CA LEU A 208 -14.86 1.75 19.27
C LEU A 208 -14.70 0.97 20.57
N GLU A 209 -13.57 0.27 20.75
CA GLU A 209 -13.26 -0.46 22.00
C GLU A 209 -13.25 0.48 23.23
N MET A 210 -12.77 1.70 23.06
CA MET A 210 -12.71 2.70 24.13
C MET A 210 -14.09 3.30 24.45
N GLU A 211 -14.93 3.56 23.44
CA GLU A 211 -16.22 4.23 23.62
C GLU A 211 -17.40 3.28 23.89
N VAL A 212 -17.24 1.97 23.59
CA VAL A 212 -18.29 0.97 23.64
C VAL A 212 -17.91 -0.11 24.65
N PRO A 213 -18.45 -0.07 25.90
CA PRO A 213 -18.14 -1.06 26.94
C PRO A 213 -18.42 -2.49 26.50
N GLU A 214 -19.46 -2.72 25.72
CA GLU A 214 -19.86 -4.04 25.21
C GLU A 214 -18.85 -4.62 24.20
N ILE A 215 -18.01 -3.79 23.57
CA ILE A 215 -16.87 -4.24 22.77
C ILE A 215 -15.68 -4.52 23.68
N TYR A 216 -15.43 -3.67 24.67
CA TYR A 216 -14.32 -3.82 25.60
C TYR A 216 -14.44 -5.13 26.40
N ASP A 217 -15.62 -5.51 26.87
CA ASP A 217 -15.89 -6.76 27.60
C ASP A 217 -16.02 -7.98 26.67
N GLY A 218 -16.04 -7.78 25.34
CA GLY A 218 -16.09 -8.83 24.33
C GLY A 218 -17.47 -9.44 24.10
N THR A 219 -18.56 -8.85 24.63
CA THR A 219 -19.96 -9.22 24.34
C THR A 219 -20.28 -8.90 22.88
N VAL A 220 -19.91 -7.70 22.43
CA VAL A 220 -19.96 -7.30 21.02
C VAL A 220 -18.57 -7.42 20.39
N VAL A 221 -18.50 -8.00 19.21
CA VAL A 221 -17.24 -8.25 18.50
C VAL A 221 -17.27 -7.53 17.15
N ILE A 222 -16.23 -6.78 16.84
CA ILE A 222 -15.98 -6.25 15.50
C ILE A 222 -15.47 -7.40 14.63
N LYS A 223 -16.24 -7.76 13.60
CA LYS A 223 -15.86 -8.82 12.65
C LYS A 223 -14.99 -8.30 11.53
N LYS A 224 -15.28 -7.09 11.05
CA LYS A 224 -14.49 -6.45 10.00
C LYS A 224 -14.69 -4.94 10.03
N CYS A 225 -13.62 -4.20 9.78
CA CYS A 225 -13.61 -2.76 9.66
C CYS A 225 -13.00 -2.36 8.32
N VAL A 226 -13.69 -1.54 7.55
CA VAL A 226 -13.21 -1.03 6.25
C VAL A 226 -13.37 0.48 6.23
N ARG A 227 -12.30 1.19 5.87
CA ARG A 227 -12.25 2.66 5.87
C ARG A 227 -11.81 3.22 4.51
N GLU A 228 -12.37 4.34 4.16
CA GLU A 228 -11.78 5.38 3.33
C GLU A 228 -11.45 6.55 4.26
N PRO A 229 -10.18 6.65 4.71
CA PRO A 229 -9.82 7.49 5.83
C PRO A 229 -10.22 8.95 5.64
N GLY A 230 -10.94 9.49 6.63
CA GLY A 230 -11.45 10.84 6.64
C GLY A 230 -12.74 11.07 5.86
N GLU A 231 -13.23 10.10 5.10
CA GLU A 231 -14.49 10.22 4.36
C GLU A 231 -15.59 9.33 4.96
N ARG A 232 -15.40 8.01 4.91
CA ARG A 232 -16.42 7.06 5.40
C ARG A 232 -15.80 5.73 5.80
N ALA A 233 -16.37 5.10 6.81
CA ALA A 233 -16.04 3.76 7.26
C ALA A 233 -17.29 2.90 7.40
N LYS A 234 -17.13 1.58 7.24
CA LYS A 234 -18.14 0.57 7.56
C LYS A 234 -17.55 -0.41 8.57
N VAL A 235 -18.29 -0.69 9.62
CA VAL A 235 -17.88 -1.60 10.70
C VAL A 235 -18.94 -2.68 10.87
N ALA A 236 -18.56 -3.93 10.63
CA ALA A 236 -19.43 -5.08 10.82
C ALA A 236 -19.29 -5.60 12.25
N VAL A 237 -20.38 -5.59 13.00
CA VAL A 237 -20.44 -6.00 14.41
C VAL A 237 -21.36 -7.19 14.63
N PHE A 238 -20.99 -8.01 15.60
CA PHE A 238 -21.73 -9.20 15.98
C PHE A 238 -21.83 -9.30 17.50
N SER A 239 -22.98 -9.63 18.04
CA SER A 239 -23.12 -9.92 19.47
C SER A 239 -23.08 -11.43 19.74
N LYS A 240 -22.31 -11.82 20.76
CA LYS A 240 -22.32 -13.19 21.30
C LYS A 240 -23.57 -13.45 22.15
N ASP A 241 -24.12 -12.39 22.74
CA ASP A 241 -25.35 -12.43 23.53
C ASP A 241 -26.55 -12.05 22.65
N ARG A 242 -27.58 -12.88 22.66
CA ARG A 242 -28.80 -12.65 21.85
C ARG A 242 -29.65 -11.49 22.33
N ASP A 243 -29.52 -11.13 23.60
CA ASP A 243 -30.30 -10.05 24.23
C ASP A 243 -29.64 -8.67 24.02
N VAL A 244 -28.43 -8.62 23.44
CA VAL A 244 -27.69 -7.39 23.17
C VAL A 244 -27.72 -7.08 21.68
N ASP A 245 -28.34 -5.95 21.32
CA ASP A 245 -28.29 -5.39 19.96
C ASP A 245 -26.88 -4.82 19.69
N PRO A 246 -26.07 -5.44 18.81
CA PRO A 246 -24.70 -4.99 18.57
C PRO A 246 -24.63 -3.62 17.90
N VAL A 247 -25.61 -3.27 17.07
CA VAL A 247 -25.65 -1.97 16.37
C VAL A 247 -26.05 -0.87 17.35
N GLY A 248 -27.10 -1.10 18.14
CA GLY A 248 -27.58 -0.16 19.16
C GLY A 248 -26.51 0.13 20.21
N ALA A 249 -25.77 -0.89 20.66
CA ALA A 249 -24.66 -0.74 21.60
C ALA A 249 -23.56 0.17 21.05
N CYS A 250 -23.15 -0.03 19.80
CA CYS A 250 -22.10 0.78 19.16
C CYS A 250 -22.57 2.21 18.85
N VAL A 251 -23.81 2.38 18.41
CA VAL A 251 -24.38 3.71 18.09
C VAL A 251 -24.57 4.55 19.35
N GLY A 252 -25.06 3.91 20.41
CA GLY A 252 -25.34 4.55 21.67
C GLY A 252 -26.60 5.42 21.67
N LEU A 253 -26.95 5.99 22.82
CA LEU A 253 -28.15 6.78 22.99
C LEU A 253 -28.14 8.01 22.05
N LYS A 254 -29.12 8.08 21.13
CA LYS A 254 -29.19 9.14 20.09
C LYS A 254 -27.91 9.33 19.28
N GLY A 255 -27.11 8.26 19.11
CA GLY A 255 -25.86 8.28 18.33
C GLY A 255 -24.67 8.89 19.07
N SER A 256 -24.73 9.06 20.40
CA SER A 256 -23.69 9.77 21.16
C SER A 256 -22.31 9.15 21.03
N ARG A 257 -22.20 7.79 21.06
CA ARG A 257 -20.92 7.07 20.95
C ARG A 257 -20.29 7.23 19.56
N VAL A 258 -21.06 6.96 18.50
CA VAL A 258 -20.58 7.14 17.12
C VAL A 258 -20.21 8.60 16.84
N GLN A 259 -20.97 9.57 17.38
CA GLN A 259 -20.64 11.00 17.22
C GLN A 259 -19.35 11.39 17.94
N ALA A 260 -19.02 10.78 19.08
CA ALA A 260 -17.76 11.01 19.78
C ALA A 260 -16.57 10.54 18.90
N ILE A 261 -16.69 9.35 18.32
CA ILE A 261 -15.66 8.79 17.43
C ILE A 261 -15.58 9.62 16.13
N THR A 262 -16.70 10.00 15.53
CA THR A 262 -16.74 10.88 14.33
C THR A 262 -16.03 12.22 14.59
N ARG A 263 -16.16 12.80 15.78
CA ARG A 263 -15.43 14.03 16.16
C ARG A 263 -13.94 13.79 16.29
N GLU A 264 -13.51 12.68 16.87
CA GLU A 264 -12.10 12.30 16.95
C GLU A 264 -11.49 12.12 15.55
N LEU A 265 -12.23 11.51 14.62
CA LEU A 265 -11.82 11.30 13.23
C LEU A 265 -12.13 12.49 12.32
N LYS A 266 -12.34 13.70 12.91
CA LYS A 266 -12.53 14.98 12.19
C LYS A 266 -13.65 14.96 11.13
N GLY A 267 -14.72 14.22 11.39
CA GLY A 267 -15.92 14.20 10.54
C GLY A 267 -16.06 12.97 9.63
N GLU A 268 -15.23 11.95 9.77
CA GLU A 268 -15.40 10.67 9.06
C GLU A 268 -16.74 10.04 9.42
N LYS A 269 -17.54 9.69 8.41
CA LYS A 269 -18.84 9.05 8.60
C LYS A 269 -18.66 7.57 8.90
N ILE A 270 -19.34 7.06 9.93
CA ILE A 270 -19.21 5.68 10.39
C ILE A 270 -20.55 4.98 10.26
N ASP A 271 -20.62 3.94 9.45
CA ASP A 271 -21.76 3.06 9.31
C ASP A 271 -21.51 1.77 10.12
N ILE A 272 -22.31 1.57 11.15
CA ILE A 272 -22.31 0.32 11.92
C ILE A 272 -23.33 -0.61 11.32
N ILE A 273 -22.93 -1.82 10.94
CA ILE A 273 -23.77 -2.81 10.26
C ILE A 273 -23.74 -4.14 11.03
N PRO A 274 -24.89 -4.85 11.13
CA PRO A 274 -24.90 -6.17 11.73
C PRO A 274 -24.23 -7.17 10.79
N TRP A 275 -23.25 -7.89 11.33
CA TRP A 275 -22.61 -9.00 10.61
C TRP A 275 -23.55 -10.21 10.53
N ASN A 276 -23.51 -10.92 9.43
CA ASN A 276 -24.23 -12.18 9.25
C ASN A 276 -23.34 -13.20 8.56
N SER A 277 -23.50 -14.49 8.90
CA SER A 277 -22.82 -15.60 8.23
C SER A 277 -23.36 -15.88 6.83
N ASP A 278 -24.65 -15.58 6.61
CA ASP A 278 -25.26 -15.63 5.27
C ASP A 278 -24.81 -14.42 4.45
N LEU A 279 -24.13 -14.71 3.33
CA LEU A 279 -23.54 -13.69 2.47
C LEU A 279 -24.60 -12.74 1.86
N VAL A 280 -25.77 -13.27 1.53
CA VAL A 280 -26.87 -12.48 0.94
C VAL A 280 -27.39 -11.46 1.96
N THR A 281 -27.70 -11.91 3.17
CA THR A 281 -28.14 -11.04 4.26
C THR A 281 -27.05 -10.03 4.63
N PHE A 282 -25.80 -10.46 4.69
CA PHE A 282 -24.70 -9.56 4.99
C PHE A 282 -24.48 -8.51 3.90
N ALA A 283 -24.66 -8.87 2.63
CA ALA A 283 -24.60 -7.92 1.51
C ALA A 283 -25.70 -6.85 1.59
N GLN A 284 -26.94 -7.26 1.94
CA GLN A 284 -28.04 -6.32 2.17
C GLN A 284 -27.70 -5.32 3.30
N ASN A 285 -27.17 -5.82 4.40
CA ASN A 285 -26.72 -4.96 5.51
C ASN A 285 -25.57 -4.03 5.11
N ALA A 286 -24.59 -4.55 4.36
CA ALA A 286 -23.40 -3.80 3.96
C ALA A 286 -23.70 -2.66 2.98
N LEU A 287 -24.75 -2.78 2.17
CA LEU A 287 -25.19 -1.76 1.21
C LEU A 287 -26.11 -0.71 1.83
N ALA A 288 -26.48 -0.86 3.13
CA ALA A 288 -27.24 0.17 3.82
C ALA A 288 -26.57 1.57 3.62
N PRO A 289 -27.38 2.65 3.50
CA PRO A 289 -28.81 2.77 3.75
C PRO A 289 -29.73 2.44 2.56
N ALA A 290 -29.20 1.96 1.42
CA ALA A 290 -30.03 1.58 0.28
C ALA A 290 -30.89 0.34 0.59
N LYS A 291 -32.11 0.34 0.09
CA LYS A 291 -33.01 -0.82 0.17
C LYS A 291 -32.74 -1.74 -1.01
N ILE A 292 -32.42 -2.99 -0.72
CA ILE A 292 -32.06 -4.00 -1.71
C ILE A 292 -33.27 -4.91 -1.92
N ASN A 293 -33.69 -5.10 -3.17
CA ASN A 293 -34.83 -5.95 -3.53
C ASN A 293 -34.38 -7.42 -3.64
N ARG A 294 -33.24 -7.67 -4.29
CA ARG A 294 -32.72 -9.02 -4.50
C ARG A 294 -31.20 -9.04 -4.55
N VAL A 295 -30.60 -10.09 -4.02
CA VAL A 295 -29.19 -10.41 -4.18
C VAL A 295 -29.10 -11.84 -4.72
N ALA A 296 -28.31 -12.04 -5.76
CA ALA A 296 -27.93 -13.34 -6.29
C ALA A 296 -26.42 -13.49 -6.19
N VAL A 297 -25.97 -14.71 -5.91
CA VAL A 297 -24.55 -15.06 -5.82
C VAL A 297 -24.19 -15.87 -7.06
N ARG A 298 -23.16 -15.45 -7.79
CA ARG A 298 -22.58 -16.22 -8.89
C ARG A 298 -21.07 -16.30 -8.74
N GLU A 299 -20.48 -17.33 -9.35
CA GLU A 299 -19.04 -17.50 -9.41
C GLU A 299 -18.58 -17.25 -10.84
N GLU A 300 -17.60 -16.38 -11.02
CA GLU A 300 -16.95 -16.13 -12.30
C GLU A 300 -15.55 -16.73 -12.29
N PRO A 301 -15.15 -17.41 -13.37
CA PRO A 301 -13.77 -17.82 -13.54
C PRO A 301 -12.90 -16.57 -13.77
N ILE A 302 -11.82 -16.46 -13.05
CA ILE A 302 -10.82 -15.39 -13.22
C ILE A 302 -9.42 -15.99 -13.33
N LEU A 303 -8.55 -15.34 -14.09
CA LEU A 303 -7.13 -15.62 -14.10
C LEU A 303 -6.43 -14.74 -13.07
N VAL A 304 -5.82 -15.36 -12.08
CA VAL A 304 -5.07 -14.64 -11.04
C VAL A 304 -3.59 -14.82 -11.31
N THR A 305 -2.86 -13.71 -11.41
CA THR A 305 -1.40 -13.73 -11.52
C THR A 305 -0.78 -14.26 -10.24
N MET A 306 0.14 -15.22 -10.37
CA MET A 306 0.88 -15.73 -9.23
C MET A 306 1.98 -14.74 -8.83
N VAL A 307 2.07 -14.47 -7.54
CA VAL A 307 3.12 -13.60 -6.98
C VAL A 307 4.02 -14.40 -6.05
N ASP A 308 5.29 -13.99 -5.94
CA ASP A 308 6.26 -14.57 -5.02
C ASP A 308 6.03 -14.07 -3.57
N GLU A 309 6.87 -14.52 -2.63
CA GLU A 309 6.84 -14.12 -1.22
C GLU A 309 7.08 -12.62 -1.01
N HIS A 310 7.59 -11.90 -2.01
CA HIS A 310 7.87 -10.47 -2.00
C HIS A 310 6.79 -9.65 -2.71
N GLY A 311 5.74 -10.31 -3.26
CA GLY A 311 4.65 -9.66 -3.97
C GLY A 311 4.98 -9.27 -5.42
N SER A 312 6.05 -9.85 -6.00
CA SER A 312 6.41 -9.67 -7.40
C SER A 312 5.78 -10.77 -8.25
N ASP A 313 5.38 -10.43 -9.47
CA ASP A 313 4.79 -11.39 -10.40
C ASP A 313 5.78 -12.50 -10.74
N ILE A 314 5.34 -13.76 -10.65
CA ILE A 314 6.11 -14.92 -11.10
C ILE A 314 5.99 -14.96 -12.62
N LEU A 315 7.13 -14.85 -13.32
CA LEU A 315 7.18 -14.93 -14.78
C LEU A 315 7.52 -16.34 -15.24
N ASP A 316 6.98 -16.75 -16.38
CA ASP A 316 7.32 -18.00 -17.05
C ASP A 316 8.64 -17.87 -17.86
N GLU A 317 9.03 -18.93 -18.57
CA GLU A 317 10.25 -18.94 -19.39
C GLU A 317 10.21 -17.95 -20.57
N SER A 318 9.01 -17.46 -20.95
CA SER A 318 8.82 -16.44 -22.00
C SER A 318 8.77 -15.02 -21.45
N GLY A 319 8.79 -14.84 -20.12
CA GLY A 319 8.71 -13.55 -19.44
C GLY A 319 7.27 -13.06 -19.27
N GLU A 320 6.26 -13.89 -19.46
CA GLU A 320 4.86 -13.58 -19.19
C GLU A 320 4.46 -13.98 -17.76
N PRO A 321 3.54 -13.23 -17.11
CA PRO A 321 3.08 -13.56 -15.77
C PRO A 321 2.37 -14.93 -15.74
N VAL A 322 2.81 -15.81 -14.85
CA VAL A 322 2.14 -17.09 -14.61
C VAL A 322 0.79 -16.85 -13.99
N THR A 323 -0.27 -17.31 -14.65
CA THR A 323 -1.65 -17.18 -14.18
C THR A 323 -2.20 -18.51 -13.70
N ARG A 324 -3.08 -18.46 -12.71
CA ARG A 324 -3.82 -19.61 -12.20
C ARG A 324 -5.31 -19.37 -12.34
N ASP A 325 -6.03 -20.37 -12.79
CA ASP A 325 -7.49 -20.37 -12.76
C ASP A 325 -7.98 -20.27 -11.32
N SER A 326 -8.80 -19.30 -11.05
CA SER A 326 -9.46 -19.07 -9.77
C SER A 326 -10.94 -18.73 -10.02
N ARG A 327 -11.71 -18.65 -8.96
CA ARG A 327 -13.11 -18.23 -9.02
C ARG A 327 -13.30 -17.02 -8.14
N GLU A 328 -13.91 -15.98 -8.69
CA GLU A 328 -14.34 -14.81 -7.95
C GLU A 328 -15.83 -14.91 -7.65
N THR A 329 -16.20 -14.66 -6.40
CA THR A 329 -17.59 -14.54 -6.03
C THR A 329 -18.10 -13.15 -6.43
N VAL A 330 -19.15 -13.13 -7.25
CA VAL A 330 -19.82 -11.91 -7.71
C VAL A 330 -21.22 -11.87 -7.15
N LEU A 331 -21.61 -10.75 -6.58
CA LEU A 331 -22.95 -10.50 -6.09
C LEU A 331 -23.71 -9.60 -7.06
N ASP A 332 -24.73 -10.15 -7.69
CA ASP A 332 -25.69 -9.38 -8.49
C ASP A 332 -26.76 -8.82 -7.57
N VAL A 333 -26.76 -7.50 -7.43
CA VAL A 333 -27.66 -6.78 -6.53
C VAL A 333 -28.68 -6.00 -7.35
N ILE A 334 -29.97 -6.29 -7.15
CA ILE A 334 -31.06 -5.62 -7.82
C ILE A 334 -31.72 -4.65 -6.85
N VAL A 335 -31.87 -3.40 -7.27
CA VAL A 335 -32.46 -2.32 -6.50
C VAL A 335 -33.57 -1.61 -7.30
N GLY A 336 -34.48 -0.91 -6.62
CA GLY A 336 -35.39 0.01 -7.29
C GLY A 336 -34.59 1.17 -7.92
N SER A 337 -35.09 1.73 -9.01
CA SER A 337 -34.42 2.81 -9.75
C SER A 337 -34.08 4.02 -8.87
N GLU A 338 -34.98 4.34 -7.91
CA GLU A 338 -34.80 5.41 -6.92
C GLU A 338 -33.69 5.11 -5.89
N GLN A 339 -33.32 3.82 -5.68
CA GLN A 339 -32.31 3.38 -4.72
C GLN A 339 -30.93 3.22 -5.36
N LEU A 340 -30.84 3.19 -6.69
CA LEU A 340 -29.61 2.92 -7.43
C LEU A 340 -28.47 3.87 -7.04
N SER A 341 -28.74 5.19 -7.06
CA SER A 341 -27.74 6.20 -6.69
C SER A 341 -27.29 6.08 -5.23
N LEU A 342 -28.20 5.66 -4.33
CA LEU A 342 -27.90 5.47 -2.91
C LEU A 342 -27.07 4.20 -2.68
N ALA A 343 -27.38 3.12 -3.40
CA ALA A 343 -26.65 1.84 -3.34
C ALA A 343 -25.22 2.00 -3.85
N ILE A 344 -25.02 2.70 -4.95
CA ILE A 344 -23.70 3.01 -5.50
C ILE A 344 -22.97 4.01 -4.57
N GLY A 345 -23.67 5.05 -4.14
CA GLY A 345 -23.14 6.12 -3.32
C GLY A 345 -22.28 7.11 -4.12
N LYS A 346 -21.93 8.24 -3.49
CA LYS A 346 -21.11 9.28 -4.12
C LYS A 346 -19.77 8.69 -4.61
N ARG A 347 -19.48 8.82 -5.91
CA ARG A 347 -18.27 8.27 -6.55
C ARG A 347 -18.08 6.75 -6.32
N GLY A 348 -19.15 5.99 -6.18
CA GLY A 348 -19.06 4.55 -5.93
C GLY A 348 -18.59 4.16 -4.51
N GLN A 349 -18.57 5.09 -3.56
CA GLN A 349 -18.01 4.87 -2.23
C GLN A 349 -18.77 3.79 -1.45
N ASN A 350 -20.11 3.77 -1.51
CA ASN A 350 -20.89 2.80 -0.75
C ASN A 350 -20.66 1.38 -1.26
N VAL A 351 -20.73 1.16 -2.57
CA VAL A 351 -20.49 -0.16 -3.17
C VAL A 351 -19.05 -0.62 -2.98
N ARG A 352 -18.05 0.28 -3.11
CA ARG A 352 -16.65 -0.05 -2.92
C ARG A 352 -16.32 -0.46 -1.49
N LEU A 353 -16.87 0.24 -0.48
CA LEU A 353 -16.73 -0.15 0.92
C LEU A 353 -17.45 -1.48 1.20
N ALA A 354 -18.65 -1.70 0.64
CA ALA A 354 -19.38 -2.95 0.77
C ALA A 354 -18.62 -4.12 0.13
N SER A 355 -18.07 -3.95 -1.07
CA SER A 355 -17.24 -4.95 -1.75
C SER A 355 -16.00 -5.33 -0.91
N LYS A 356 -15.26 -4.37 -0.38
CA LYS A 356 -14.15 -4.63 0.54
C LYS A 356 -14.59 -5.30 1.82
N MET A 357 -15.78 -4.96 2.34
CA MET A 357 -16.34 -5.55 3.55
C MET A 357 -16.69 -7.02 3.34
N LEU A 358 -17.32 -7.36 2.22
CA LEU A 358 -17.72 -8.71 1.87
C LEU A 358 -16.56 -9.54 1.32
N GLY A 359 -15.57 -8.88 0.72
CA GLY A 359 -14.43 -9.55 0.05
C GLY A 359 -14.80 -10.16 -1.30
N CYS A 360 -15.84 -9.64 -1.96
CA CYS A 360 -16.33 -10.08 -3.26
C CYS A 360 -16.71 -8.89 -4.14
N ARG A 361 -16.83 -9.13 -5.43
CA ARG A 361 -17.29 -8.12 -6.40
C ARG A 361 -18.80 -7.93 -6.29
N ILE A 362 -19.25 -6.68 -6.42
CA ILE A 362 -20.68 -6.35 -6.36
C ILE A 362 -21.05 -5.62 -7.64
N GLU A 363 -22.07 -6.14 -8.33
CA GLU A 363 -22.69 -5.52 -9.49
C GLU A 363 -24.10 -5.06 -9.10
N ILE A 364 -24.40 -3.78 -9.28
CA ILE A 364 -25.69 -3.20 -8.91
C ILE A 364 -26.42 -2.82 -10.19
N LYS A 365 -27.64 -3.35 -10.34
CA LYS A 365 -28.54 -3.07 -11.46
C LYS A 365 -29.90 -2.59 -10.97
N SER A 366 -30.56 -1.73 -11.72
CA SER A 366 -31.95 -1.39 -11.46
C SER A 366 -32.87 -2.52 -11.93
N GLU A 367 -34.06 -2.62 -11.33
CA GLU A 367 -35.08 -3.57 -11.79
C GLU A 367 -35.48 -3.35 -13.25
N GLU A 368 -35.50 -2.09 -13.69
CA GLU A 368 -35.81 -1.73 -15.08
C GLU A 368 -34.73 -2.28 -16.02
N ALA A 369 -33.43 -2.03 -15.73
CA ALA A 369 -32.33 -2.55 -16.53
C ALA A 369 -32.35 -4.08 -16.66
N VAL A 370 -32.68 -4.78 -15.57
CA VAL A 370 -32.79 -6.26 -15.59
C VAL A 370 -33.98 -6.73 -16.42
N LYS A 371 -35.12 -6.02 -16.39
CA LYS A 371 -36.27 -6.31 -17.23
C LYS A 371 -35.97 -6.12 -18.70
N ASP A 372 -35.25 -5.05 -19.06
CA ASP A 372 -34.85 -4.76 -20.43
C ASP A 372 -33.82 -5.78 -20.96
N GLU A 373 -32.83 -6.15 -20.12
CA GLU A 373 -31.89 -7.24 -20.45
C GLU A 373 -32.61 -8.57 -20.68
N LEU A 374 -33.56 -8.91 -19.82
CA LEU A 374 -34.34 -10.15 -19.95
C LEU A 374 -35.24 -10.13 -21.19
N ALA A 375 -35.89 -9.00 -21.47
CA ALA A 375 -36.73 -8.84 -22.67
C ALA A 375 -35.87 -8.98 -23.96
N SER A 376 -34.67 -8.38 -23.97
CA SER A 376 -33.73 -8.49 -25.10
C SER A 376 -33.22 -9.91 -25.27
N ALA A 377 -32.85 -10.60 -24.17
CA ALA A 377 -32.41 -12.00 -24.22
C ALA A 377 -33.52 -12.94 -24.68
N LEU A 378 -34.76 -12.73 -24.22
CA LEU A 378 -35.90 -13.50 -24.66
C LEU A 378 -36.22 -13.28 -26.15
N ALA A 379 -36.13 -12.03 -26.61
CA ALA A 379 -36.32 -11.71 -28.03
C ALA A 379 -35.26 -12.36 -28.93
N SER A 380 -33.98 -12.41 -28.50
CA SER A 380 -32.93 -13.13 -29.23
C SER A 380 -33.15 -14.64 -29.23
N MET A 381 -33.53 -15.25 -28.09
CA MET A 381 -33.86 -16.65 -28.02
C MET A 381 -35.04 -17.05 -28.91
N LEU A 382 -36.07 -16.21 -28.97
CA LEU A 382 -37.23 -16.43 -29.86
C LEU A 382 -36.82 -16.37 -31.33
N ARG A 383 -35.93 -15.44 -31.72
CA ARG A 383 -35.37 -15.36 -33.08
C ARG A 383 -34.57 -16.59 -33.43
N GLU A 384 -33.73 -17.09 -32.51
CA GLU A 384 -32.97 -18.34 -32.69
C GLU A 384 -33.91 -19.59 -32.82
N MET A 385 -35.00 -19.66 -32.06
CA MET A 385 -35.98 -20.73 -32.10
C MET A 385 -36.83 -20.71 -33.39
N GLU A 386 -37.09 -19.53 -33.97
CA GLU A 386 -37.82 -19.36 -35.22
C GLU A 386 -36.98 -19.69 -36.45
N GLY A 387 -35.70 -20.11 -36.28
CA GLY A 387 -34.84 -20.60 -37.34
C GLY A 387 -34.40 -19.55 -38.34
N VAL A 388 -34.46 -18.27 -37.96
CA VAL A 388 -33.90 -17.19 -38.79
C VAL A 388 -32.41 -17.15 -38.51
N THR A 389 -31.65 -17.99 -39.26
CA THR A 389 -30.21 -17.82 -39.40
C THR A 389 -29.99 -16.45 -40.06
N GLU A 390 -29.07 -15.65 -39.56
CA GLU A 390 -28.63 -14.37 -40.11
C GLU A 390 -27.86 -14.52 -41.46
N GLU A 391 -28.24 -15.50 -42.30
CA GLU A 391 -27.83 -15.61 -43.68
C GLU A 391 -29.06 -15.50 -44.57
N GLU A 392 -29.14 -14.39 -45.31
CA GLU A 392 -30.13 -14.04 -46.32
C GLU A 392 -31.43 -13.37 -45.83
N GLU A 393 -31.33 -12.10 -45.48
CA GLU A 393 -32.19 -11.04 -46.11
C GLU A 393 -31.63 -9.67 -45.76
N MET A 394 -30.80 -9.14 -46.65
CA MET A 394 -30.78 -7.71 -46.82
C MET A 394 -32.20 -7.31 -47.27
N PRO A 395 -32.99 -6.58 -46.46
CA PRO A 395 -34.22 -6.00 -46.98
C PRO A 395 -33.83 -5.01 -48.02
N GLN A 396 -34.24 -5.26 -49.27
CA GLN A 396 -34.35 -4.22 -50.25
C GLN A 396 -35.22 -3.12 -49.62
N VAL A 397 -34.60 -1.95 -49.43
CA VAL A 397 -35.26 -0.76 -48.98
C VAL A 397 -36.32 -0.39 -50.01
N GLY A 398 -37.56 -0.78 -49.74
CA GLY A 398 -38.77 -0.22 -50.35
C GLY A 398 -39.27 0.90 -49.46
N ALA A 399 -38.97 2.09 -49.84
CA ALA A 399 -39.65 3.36 -49.60
C ALA A 399 -40.63 3.47 -48.39
N ALA A 400 -40.15 4.17 -47.37
CA ALA A 400 -40.79 5.19 -46.55
C ALA A 400 -40.39 5.10 -45.10
N SER A 401 -39.16 5.53 -44.77
CA SER A 401 -38.84 6.17 -43.51
C SER A 401 -38.16 7.50 -43.89
N GLU A 402 -38.67 8.57 -43.36
CA GLU A 402 -38.16 9.91 -43.50
C GLU A 402 -36.65 9.93 -43.33
N ALA A 403 -35.93 10.35 -44.38
CA ALA A 403 -34.50 10.52 -44.36
C ALA A 403 -34.16 11.55 -43.27
N VAL A 404 -33.59 11.10 -42.19
CA VAL A 404 -32.84 11.99 -41.32
C VAL A 404 -31.65 12.44 -42.13
N ASP A 405 -31.65 13.70 -42.50
CA ASP A 405 -30.63 14.36 -43.27
C ASP A 405 -29.32 14.35 -42.47
N TYR A 406 -28.38 13.48 -42.84
CA TYR A 406 -27.03 13.41 -42.27
C TYR A 406 -26.15 14.54 -42.87
N SER A 407 -26.65 15.78 -42.96
CA SER A 407 -25.96 16.88 -43.65
C SER A 407 -24.83 17.51 -42.83
N GLU A 408 -24.64 17.19 -41.55
CA GLU A 408 -23.51 17.66 -40.79
C GLU A 408 -22.58 16.49 -40.39
N LEU A 409 -21.49 16.36 -41.15
CA LEU A 409 -20.38 15.47 -40.82
C LEU A 409 -19.67 16.02 -39.60
N ILE A 410 -19.63 15.23 -38.49
CA ILE A 410 -18.98 15.64 -37.27
C ILE A 410 -17.46 15.45 -37.43
N PRO A 411 -16.66 16.52 -37.40
CA PRO A 411 -15.22 16.40 -37.54
C PRO A 411 -14.60 15.72 -36.32
N LEU A 412 -13.51 14.97 -36.49
CA LEU A 412 -12.80 14.29 -35.39
C LEU A 412 -12.28 15.27 -34.32
N GLU A 413 -12.30 16.57 -34.58
CA GLU A 413 -11.90 17.64 -33.67
C GLU A 413 -12.89 17.84 -32.52
N GLU A 414 -14.14 17.43 -32.69
CA GLU A 414 -15.18 17.50 -31.67
C GLU A 414 -15.18 16.30 -30.69
N LEU A 415 -14.31 15.30 -30.91
CA LEU A 415 -14.13 14.21 -29.96
C LEU A 415 -13.24 14.68 -28.80
N ASP A 416 -13.88 15.06 -27.70
CA ASP A 416 -13.20 15.30 -26.42
C ASP A 416 -12.34 14.08 -26.02
N MET A 417 -11.05 14.31 -25.70
CA MET A 417 -10.06 13.31 -25.32
C MET A 417 -9.32 12.59 -26.47
N LEU A 418 -9.49 12.96 -27.74
CA LEU A 418 -8.67 12.42 -28.81
C LEU A 418 -7.28 13.10 -28.78
N THR A 419 -6.20 12.33 -28.57
CA THR A 419 -4.85 12.89 -28.61
C THR A 419 -4.48 13.31 -30.03
N GLU A 420 -3.74 14.42 -30.19
CA GLU A 420 -3.35 14.98 -31.48
C GLU A 420 -2.64 13.96 -32.37
N ARG A 421 -1.77 13.11 -31.78
CA ARG A 421 -1.10 12.00 -32.47
C ARG A 421 -2.06 10.94 -33.02
N LEU A 422 -3.16 10.66 -32.30
CA LEU A 422 -4.15 9.67 -32.73
C LEU A 422 -5.03 10.25 -33.84
N ARG A 423 -5.35 11.54 -33.79
CA ARG A 423 -6.09 12.29 -34.82
C ARG A 423 -5.32 12.29 -36.12
N GLU A 424 -4.04 12.73 -36.11
CA GLU A 424 -3.19 12.74 -37.31
C GLU A 424 -3.10 11.35 -37.96
N ARG A 425 -3.05 10.32 -37.14
CA ARG A 425 -2.97 8.92 -37.59
C ARG A 425 -4.26 8.46 -38.26
N LEU A 426 -5.42 8.78 -37.70
CA LEU A 426 -6.73 8.51 -38.34
C LEU A 426 -6.88 9.25 -39.64
N GLN A 427 -6.53 10.53 -39.67
CA GLN A 427 -6.57 11.37 -40.86
C GLN A 427 -5.62 10.85 -41.96
N SER A 428 -4.43 10.37 -41.61
CA SER A 428 -3.48 9.79 -42.60
C SER A 428 -3.98 8.48 -43.24
N HIS A 429 -4.99 7.83 -42.61
CA HIS A 429 -5.66 6.63 -43.14
C HIS A 429 -7.05 6.92 -43.72
N GLY A 430 -7.35 8.21 -44.01
CA GLY A 430 -8.56 8.65 -44.68
C GLY A 430 -9.81 8.70 -43.79
N LEU A 431 -9.64 8.75 -42.45
CA LEU A 431 -10.72 8.92 -41.51
C LEU A 431 -10.71 10.35 -40.99
N HIS A 432 -11.66 11.18 -41.44
CA HIS A 432 -11.72 12.61 -41.13
C HIS A 432 -12.90 12.98 -40.24
N THR A 433 -13.91 12.12 -40.16
CA THR A 433 -15.16 12.35 -39.44
C THR A 433 -15.50 11.22 -38.48
N VAL A 434 -16.39 11.48 -37.52
CA VAL A 434 -16.94 10.49 -36.59
C VAL A 434 -17.64 9.37 -37.36
N GLN A 435 -18.32 9.71 -38.45
CA GLN A 435 -19.01 8.78 -39.32
C GLN A 435 -18.04 7.82 -40.03
N ASP A 436 -16.86 8.32 -40.45
CA ASP A 436 -15.81 7.48 -41.07
C ASP A 436 -15.27 6.42 -40.04
N VAL A 437 -15.17 6.80 -38.80
CA VAL A 437 -14.74 5.88 -37.75
C VAL A 437 -15.82 4.83 -37.44
N LEU A 438 -17.09 5.23 -37.40
CA LEU A 438 -18.22 4.35 -37.18
C LEU A 438 -18.52 3.44 -38.37
N GLY A 439 -18.06 3.77 -39.56
CA GLY A 439 -18.13 2.96 -40.76
C GLY A 439 -17.13 1.79 -40.78
N ARG A 440 -16.25 1.67 -39.77
CA ARG A 440 -15.30 0.56 -39.61
C ARG A 440 -15.59 -0.18 -38.34
N ASP A 441 -15.33 -1.48 -38.35
CA ASP A 441 -15.36 -2.34 -37.17
C ASP A 441 -14.06 -2.23 -36.32
N ALA A 442 -14.06 -2.81 -35.13
CA ALA A 442 -12.91 -2.78 -34.23
C ALA A 442 -11.65 -3.43 -34.85
N ASP A 443 -11.85 -4.49 -35.64
CA ASP A 443 -10.77 -5.20 -36.32
C ASP A 443 -10.19 -4.35 -37.45
N GLY A 444 -11.04 -3.68 -38.26
CA GLY A 444 -10.62 -2.76 -39.32
C GLY A 444 -9.85 -1.54 -38.76
N LEU A 445 -10.23 -1.02 -37.61
CA LEU A 445 -9.48 0.07 -36.96
C LEU A 445 -8.16 -0.44 -36.37
N SER A 446 -8.09 -1.68 -35.93
CA SER A 446 -6.87 -2.29 -35.37
C SER A 446 -5.81 -2.58 -36.43
N THR A 447 -6.14 -2.56 -37.72
CA THR A 447 -5.16 -2.65 -38.83
C THR A 447 -4.32 -1.39 -38.98
N ILE A 448 -4.75 -0.27 -38.40
CA ILE A 448 -4.01 0.99 -38.43
C ILE A 448 -2.81 0.92 -37.47
N PRO A 449 -1.56 1.14 -37.94
CA PRO A 449 -0.38 1.02 -37.09
C PRO A 449 -0.46 1.89 -35.84
N GLY A 450 -0.39 1.24 -34.66
CA GLY A 450 -0.44 1.89 -33.35
C GLY A 450 -1.85 2.15 -32.81
N ILE A 451 -2.87 1.52 -33.39
CA ILE A 451 -4.22 1.38 -32.81
C ILE A 451 -4.41 -0.09 -32.46
N GLY A 452 -4.33 -0.42 -31.18
CA GLY A 452 -4.63 -1.78 -30.71
C GLY A 452 -6.13 -2.00 -30.51
N PRO A 453 -6.59 -3.28 -30.30
CA PRO A 453 -8.02 -3.61 -30.21
C PRO A 453 -8.74 -2.83 -29.09
N VAL A 454 -8.09 -2.61 -27.94
CA VAL A 454 -8.66 -1.81 -26.85
C VAL A 454 -8.84 -0.33 -27.23
N THR A 455 -7.90 0.21 -28.02
CA THR A 455 -7.97 1.61 -28.49
C THR A 455 -9.02 1.76 -29.59
N ALA A 456 -9.14 0.76 -30.48
CA ALA A 456 -10.17 0.71 -31.51
C ALA A 456 -11.58 0.68 -30.90
N GLN A 457 -11.81 -0.16 -29.89
CA GLN A 457 -13.09 -0.22 -29.18
C GLN A 457 -13.43 1.11 -28.50
N LYS A 458 -12.45 1.74 -27.82
CA LYS A 458 -12.65 3.06 -27.20
C LYS A 458 -13.00 4.14 -28.22
N LEU A 459 -12.36 4.13 -29.40
CA LEU A 459 -12.66 5.06 -30.47
C LEU A 459 -14.11 4.90 -30.96
N LEU A 460 -14.58 3.67 -31.17
CA LEU A 460 -15.95 3.39 -31.54
C LEU A 460 -16.96 3.87 -30.50
N ASP A 461 -16.68 3.63 -29.20
CA ASP A 461 -17.57 4.05 -28.13
C ASP A 461 -17.63 5.58 -27.99
N MET A 462 -16.48 6.27 -28.17
CA MET A 462 -16.44 7.73 -28.18
C MET A 462 -17.20 8.30 -29.37
N SER A 463 -17.01 7.74 -30.55
CA SER A 463 -17.68 8.15 -31.78
C SER A 463 -19.20 7.98 -31.72
N ARG A 464 -19.68 6.87 -31.13
CA ARG A 464 -21.11 6.63 -30.88
C ARG A 464 -21.71 7.66 -29.93
N ARG A 465 -20.99 8.01 -28.84
CA ARG A 465 -21.44 9.03 -27.88
C ARG A 465 -21.53 10.42 -28.52
N ALA A 466 -20.52 10.82 -29.30
CA ALA A 466 -20.52 12.09 -29.98
C ALA A 466 -21.70 12.20 -30.96
N LEU A 467 -21.96 11.14 -31.71
CA LEU A 467 -23.13 11.07 -32.60
C LEU A 467 -24.46 11.18 -31.86
N GLN A 468 -24.60 10.53 -30.70
CA GLN A 468 -25.80 10.61 -29.86
C GLN A 468 -26.03 12.03 -29.31
N VAL A 469 -24.96 12.73 -28.92
CA VAL A 469 -25.06 14.12 -28.44
C VAL A 469 -25.50 15.04 -29.56
N ALA A 470 -24.86 14.95 -30.74
CA ALA A 470 -25.21 15.77 -31.89
C ALA A 470 -26.68 15.53 -32.34
N LEU A 471 -27.16 14.29 -32.33
CA LEU A 471 -28.54 13.96 -32.63
C LEU A 471 -29.53 14.53 -31.59
N ALA A 472 -29.15 14.54 -30.32
CA ALA A 472 -29.98 15.13 -29.26
C ALA A 472 -30.05 16.67 -29.39
N GLU A 473 -28.92 17.33 -29.67
CA GLU A 473 -28.86 18.77 -29.91
C GLU A 473 -29.65 19.19 -31.15
N ALA A 474 -29.57 18.41 -32.23
CA ALA A 474 -30.37 18.64 -33.44
C ALA A 474 -31.88 18.45 -33.20
N ALA A 475 -32.27 17.51 -32.30
CA ALA A 475 -33.66 17.30 -31.91
C ALA A 475 -34.20 18.47 -31.07
N ASP A 476 -33.38 18.96 -30.13
CA ASP A 476 -33.72 20.10 -29.26
C ASP A 476 -33.79 21.42 -30.05
N ALA A 477 -32.92 21.58 -31.05
CA ALA A 477 -32.97 22.75 -31.98
C ALA A 477 -34.24 22.76 -32.81
N LYS A 478 -34.69 21.62 -33.33
CA LYS A 478 -35.98 21.50 -34.06
C LYS A 478 -37.19 21.73 -33.18
N ALA A 479 -37.13 21.29 -31.93
CA ALA A 479 -38.21 21.51 -30.96
C ALA A 479 -38.35 22.97 -30.48
N SER A 480 -37.28 23.77 -30.67
CA SER A 480 -37.28 25.20 -30.32
C SER A 480 -37.70 26.13 -31.48
N GLU A 481 -37.82 25.60 -32.71
CA GLU A 481 -38.31 26.34 -33.92
C GLU A 481 -39.80 26.11 -34.21
N GLU A 482 -40.45 25.16 -33.55
CA GLU A 482 -41.92 25.01 -33.54
C GLU A 482 -42.54 25.67 -32.28
#